data_f05c275e2a597ddd13a5b8f512d42c19
#
_entry.id   f05c275e2a597ddd13a5b8f512d42c19
#
_cell.length_a   1.000
_cell.length_b   1.000
_cell.length_c   1.000
_cell.angle_alpha   90.00
_cell.angle_beta   90.00
_cell.angle_gamma   90.00
#
_symmetry.space_group_name_H-M   'P 1'
#
loop_
_entity.id
_entity.type
_entity.pdbx_description
1 polymer ?
#
loop_
_entity_poly.entity_id
_entity_poly.type
_entity_poly.pdbx_seq_one_letter_code
_entity_poly.pdbx_strand_id
1 'polypeptide(L)' 'MELVVALIMYLDGSMIEHTYKDKMSDCLRSKRIAEREVNPQSVRFSCKQLKAQTEIYMGAKKIVKIVSMAKWNPNLLN' A
#
# COMPACT_ATOMS: atom_id res chain seq x y z
N MET A 1 -15.41 7.17 -1.96
CA MET A 1 -14.14 6.56 -2.42
C MET A 1 -13.16 7.63 -2.87
N GLU A 2 -11.91 7.44 -2.55
CA GLU A 2 -10.91 8.40 -2.97
C GLU A 2 -9.65 7.70 -3.46
N LEU A 3 -8.86 8.43 -4.22
CA LEU A 3 -7.57 7.95 -4.68
C LEU A 3 -6.55 8.23 -3.58
N VAL A 4 -5.90 7.19 -3.11
CA VAL A 4 -4.95 7.30 -2.00
C VAL A 4 -3.63 6.62 -2.35
N VAL A 5 -2.59 6.99 -1.63
CA VAL A 5 -1.31 6.28 -1.68
C VAL A 5 -1.28 5.28 -0.54
N ALA A 6 -0.87 4.07 -0.82
CA ALA A 6 -0.79 3.03 0.20
C ALA A 6 0.55 2.31 0.12
N LEU A 7 1.08 2.01 1.31
CA LEU A 7 2.21 1.11 1.46
C LEU A 7 1.64 -0.28 1.66
N ILE A 8 1.96 -1.18 0.75
CA ILE A 8 1.42 -2.54 0.76
C ILE A 8 2.54 -3.51 1.11
N MET A 9 2.26 -4.38 2.04
CA MET A 9 3.19 -5.42 2.48
C MET A 9 2.75 -6.76 1.95
N TYR A 10 3.68 -7.46 1.31
CA TYR A 10 3.44 -8.80 0.78
C TYR A 10 4.31 -9.81 1.51
N LEU A 11 3.73 -10.93 1.86
CA LEU A 11 4.46 -12.07 2.42
C LEU A 11 4.26 -13.23 1.47
N ASP A 12 5.38 -13.73 0.93
CA ASP A 12 5.38 -14.85 -0.02
C ASP A 12 4.37 -14.66 -1.16
N GLY A 13 4.31 -13.42 -1.65
CA GLY A 13 3.45 -13.08 -2.79
C GLY A 13 2.03 -12.71 -2.45
N SER A 14 1.61 -12.85 -1.20
CA SER A 14 0.26 -12.50 -0.76
C SER A 14 0.26 -11.19 -0.01
N MET A 15 -0.72 -10.33 -0.33
CA MET A 15 -0.89 -9.08 0.38
C MET A 15 -1.43 -9.36 1.78
N ILE A 16 -0.69 -8.92 2.80
CA ILE A 16 -1.09 -9.14 4.19
C ILE A 16 -1.43 -7.86 4.92
N GLU A 17 -0.99 -6.72 4.42
CA GLU A 17 -1.24 -5.45 5.10
C GLU A 17 -1.17 -4.30 4.10
N HIS A 18 -1.95 -3.25 4.37
CA HIS A 18 -1.85 -2.00 3.65
C HIS A 18 -1.99 -0.84 4.63
N THR A 19 -1.23 0.21 4.38
CA THR A 19 -1.21 1.39 5.25
C THR A 19 -1.39 2.64 4.42
N TYR A 20 -2.28 3.52 4.85
CA TYR A 20 -2.51 4.80 4.20
C TYR A 20 -1.29 5.71 4.38
N LYS A 21 -0.90 6.37 3.29
CA LYS A 21 0.12 7.42 3.31
C LYS A 21 -0.42 8.67 2.64
N ASP A 22 0.00 9.83 3.10
CA ASP A 22 -0.45 11.10 2.54
C ASP A 22 0.11 11.35 1.15
N LYS A 23 1.36 11.00 0.95
CA LYS A 23 2.05 11.25 -0.32
C LYS A 23 2.93 10.08 -0.70
N MET A 24 3.23 10.01 -2.00
CA MET A 24 4.12 8.98 -2.50
C MET A 24 5.52 9.08 -1.88
N SER A 25 6.03 10.29 -1.65
CA SER A 25 7.35 10.46 -1.05
C SER A 25 7.41 9.90 0.36
N ASP A 26 6.34 10.06 1.15
CA ASP A 26 6.27 9.50 2.49
C ASP A 26 6.19 7.98 2.43
N CYS A 27 5.45 7.47 1.47
CA CYS A 27 5.35 6.03 1.26
C CYS A 27 6.70 5.42 0.94
N LEU A 28 7.44 6.03 0.03
CA LEU A 28 8.76 5.54 -0.37
C LEU A 28 9.76 5.59 0.77
N ARG A 29 9.66 6.60 1.62
CA ARG A 29 10.52 6.71 2.81
C ARG A 29 10.23 5.57 3.77
N SER A 30 8.95 5.35 4.07
CA SER A 30 8.53 4.27 4.95
C SER A 30 8.91 2.91 4.40
N LYS A 31 8.78 2.75 3.08
CA LYS A 31 9.19 1.52 2.40
C LYS A 31 10.66 1.21 2.63
N ARG A 32 11.53 2.21 2.46
CA ARG A 32 12.97 2.01 2.67
C ARG A 32 13.29 1.62 4.11
N ILE A 33 12.63 2.26 5.06
CA ILE A 33 12.85 1.96 6.47
C ILE A 33 12.39 0.53 6.78
N ALA A 34 11.22 0.17 6.30
CA ALA A 34 10.67 -1.16 6.54
C ALA A 34 11.52 -2.26 5.91
N GLU A 35 12.04 -2.02 4.73
CA GLU A 35 12.86 -3.01 4.02
C GLU A 35 14.16 -3.34 4.74
N ARG A 36 14.63 -2.47 5.61
CA ARG A 36 15.82 -2.72 6.40
C ARG A 36 15.59 -3.71 7.54
N GLU A 37 14.34 -3.91 7.92
CA GLU A 37 13.99 -4.69 9.11
C GLU A 37 13.42 -6.06 8.79
N VAL A 38 13.27 -6.38 7.52
CA VAL A 38 12.65 -7.64 7.11
C VAL A 38 13.56 -8.41 6.16
N ASN A 39 13.27 -9.71 6.03
CA ASN A 39 13.94 -10.55 5.05
C ASN A 39 13.40 -10.24 3.66
N PRO A 40 14.21 -9.67 2.76
CA PRO A 40 13.72 -9.26 1.43
C PRO A 40 13.35 -10.43 0.52
N GLN A 41 13.68 -11.64 0.89
CA GLN A 41 13.29 -12.81 0.11
C GLN A 41 11.86 -13.22 0.38
N SER A 42 11.36 -12.96 1.59
CA SER A 42 10.01 -13.36 2.00
C SER A 42 9.05 -12.21 2.02
N VAL A 43 9.50 -11.03 2.40
CA VAL A 43 8.65 -9.87 2.62
C VAL A 43 9.01 -8.77 1.63
N ARG A 44 8.01 -8.25 0.94
CA ARG A 44 8.18 -7.18 -0.02
C ARG A 44 7.20 -6.06 0.28
N PHE A 45 7.61 -4.84 -0.05
CA PHE A 45 6.76 -3.67 0.10
C PHE A 45 6.58 -3.00 -1.24
N SER A 46 5.43 -2.37 -1.43
CA SER A 46 5.14 -1.63 -2.65
C SER A 46 4.35 -0.37 -2.30
N CYS A 47 4.68 0.73 -2.94
CA CYS A 47 3.92 1.96 -2.84
C CYS A 47 3.06 2.09 -4.08
N LYS A 48 1.75 2.21 -3.88
CA LYS A 48 0.80 2.26 -5.00
C LYS A 48 -0.26 3.32 -4.76
N GLN A 49 -0.75 3.90 -5.84
CA GLN A 49 -1.97 4.67 -5.82
C GLN A 49 -3.12 3.71 -6.10
N LEU A 50 -4.18 3.85 -5.31
CA LEU A 50 -5.34 2.99 -5.46
C LEU A 50 -6.59 3.74 -5.01
N LYS A 51 -7.74 3.26 -5.47
CA LYS A 51 -9.02 3.75 -4.99
C LYS A 51 -9.43 2.94 -3.80
N ALA A 52 -9.81 3.64 -2.73
CA ALA A 52 -10.13 2.98 -1.48
C ALA A 52 -11.21 3.74 -0.74
N GLN A 53 -11.96 3.02 0.06
CA GLN A 53 -12.79 3.62 1.09
C GLN A 53 -11.92 3.87 2.30
N THR A 54 -12.03 5.07 2.88
CA THR A 54 -11.24 5.44 4.04
C THR A 54 -12.16 5.91 5.15
N GLU A 55 -11.67 5.79 6.37
CA GLU A 55 -12.34 6.32 7.55
C GLU A 55 -11.31 6.98 8.45
N ILE A 56 -11.77 7.98 9.21
CA ILE A 56 -10.93 8.60 10.21
C ILE A 56 -11.18 7.87 11.52
N TYR A 57 -10.14 7.32 12.09
CA TYR A 57 -10.22 6.60 13.35
C TYR A 57 -9.15 7.14 14.29
N MET A 58 -9.59 7.68 15.43
CA MET A 58 -8.71 8.29 16.43
C MET A 58 -7.79 9.37 15.82
N GLY A 59 -8.34 10.17 14.91
CA GLY A 59 -7.62 11.26 14.28
C GLY A 59 -6.73 10.85 13.11
N ALA A 60 -6.65 9.59 12.78
CA ALA A 60 -5.85 9.10 11.66
C ALA A 60 -6.73 8.49 10.58
N LYS A 61 -6.42 8.80 9.32
CA LYS A 61 -7.14 8.22 8.20
C LYS A 61 -6.64 6.79 7.97
N LYS A 62 -7.58 5.87 7.81
CA LYS A 62 -7.27 4.47 7.54
C LYS A 62 -8.03 3.98 6.33
N ILE A 63 -7.42 3.07 5.60
CA ILE A 63 -8.07 2.41 4.48
C ILE A 63 -8.94 1.30 5.03
N VAL A 64 -10.24 1.39 4.75
CA VAL A 64 -11.20 0.38 5.17
C VAL A 64 -11.32 -0.72 4.12
N LYS A 65 -11.30 -0.31 2.84
CA LYS A 65 -11.49 -1.25 1.75
C LYS A 65 -10.78 -0.73 0.50
N ILE A 66 -10.02 -1.60 -0.14
CA ILE A 66 -9.41 -1.30 -1.43
C ILE A 66 -10.43 -1.62 -2.52
N VAL A 67 -10.75 -0.62 -3.34
CA VAL A 67 -11.72 -0.79 -4.41
C VAL A 67 -11.03 -1.16 -5.72
N SER A 68 -9.98 -0.43 -6.07
CA SER A 68 -9.17 -0.79 -7.23
C SER A 68 -7.81 -0.12 -7.14
N MET A 69 -6.84 -0.70 -7.80
CA MET A 69 -5.51 -0.12 -7.90
C MET A 69 -5.43 0.74 -9.16
N ALA A 70 -5.15 2.04 -8.99
CA ALA A 70 -5.21 2.99 -10.08
C ALA A 70 -4.28 2.65 -11.24
N LYS A 71 -3.13 2.06 -10.94
CA LYS A 71 -2.17 1.70 -11.98
C LYS A 71 -2.21 0.24 -12.36
N TRP A 72 -3.02 -0.53 -11.69
CA TRP A 72 -3.12 -1.94 -12.00
C TRP A 72 -3.91 -2.13 -13.27
N ASN A 73 -3.34 -2.85 -14.19
CA ASN A 73 -4.00 -3.16 -15.45
C ASN A 73 -3.91 -4.66 -15.68
N PRO A 74 -5.03 -5.38 -15.58
CA PRO A 74 -5.01 -6.82 -15.74
C PRO A 74 -4.53 -7.25 -17.13
N ASN A 75 -4.70 -6.40 -18.12
CA ASN A 75 -4.23 -6.71 -19.47
C ASN A 75 -2.72 -6.71 -19.58
N LEU A 76 -2.05 -5.98 -18.70
CA LEU A 76 -0.60 -5.95 -18.67
C LEU A 76 -0.02 -7.16 -17.99
N LEU A 77 -0.80 -7.83 -17.18
CA LEU A 77 -0.37 -9.04 -16.50
C LEU A 77 -0.52 -10.28 -17.37
N ASN A 78 -1.19 -10.12 -18.43
CA ASN A 78 -1.50 -11.23 -19.33
C ASN A 78 -0.52 -11.27 -20.46
#